data_fd785a23646817d2d79d69b311d634c6
#
_entry.id   fd785a23646817d2d79d69b311d634c6
#
_cell.length_a   1.000
_cell.length_b   1.000
_cell.length_c   1.000
_cell.angle_alpha   90.00
_cell.angle_beta   90.00
_cell.angle_gamma   90.00
#
_symmetry.space_group_name_H-M   'P 1'
#
loop_
_entity.id
_entity.type
_entity.pdbx_description
1 polymer ?
#
loop_
_entity_poly.entity_id
_entity_poly.type
_entity_poly.pdbx_seq_one_letter_code
_entity_poly.pdbx_strand_id
1 'polypeptide(L)'
;MIDMHIHAVHPQLPGVKPLTDLYDGPKEVLVAELREQMRRSGTTTLLGMGHLNGGTDDPLGVASTLAVAESLPELRAIGIADPTRIGTDHLQRVEAQIQTGSVIALKGYLGYLHHGPDSPGYRPYFELTAKYDLPFIFHTGDNWSRAAKVKYAHPLLIDEVAVDHPEVKIVMAHFGNPWCMDAAEVIFKNDNVWADVCAILVGDEAHFAKINSTGYLRRTVERVRHAIEFTERPDRFLYGTDWPLSPMDVYPNFVRQLFDEADHSAVFEENARNLFKLTKTA
;
A
#
# COMPACT_ATOMS: atom_id res chain seq x y z
N MET A 1 -11.96 -3.22 10.79
CA MET A 1 -10.57 -3.06 10.31
C MET A 1 -10.56 -2.33 8.98
N ILE A 2 -9.49 -1.61 8.68
CA ILE A 2 -9.22 -0.98 7.39
C ILE A 2 -8.04 -1.70 6.74
N ASP A 3 -8.24 -2.31 5.57
CA ASP A 3 -7.17 -2.89 4.77
C ASP A 3 -6.66 -1.80 3.81
N MET A 4 -5.50 -1.23 4.13
CA MET A 4 -4.98 -0.08 3.39
C MET A 4 -4.26 -0.45 2.09
N HIS A 5 -4.12 -1.74 1.77
CA HIS A 5 -3.35 -2.16 0.61
C HIS A 5 -3.94 -3.41 -0.05
N ILE A 6 -4.73 -3.20 -1.10
CA ILE A 6 -5.24 -4.29 -1.94
C ILE A 6 -5.08 -3.96 -3.43
N HIS A 7 -5.06 -4.99 -4.25
CA HIS A 7 -5.13 -4.90 -5.70
C HIS A 7 -6.49 -5.43 -6.20
N ALA A 8 -7.51 -4.57 -6.21
CA ALA A 8 -8.80 -4.90 -6.82
C ALA A 8 -8.74 -4.94 -8.36
N VAL A 9 -7.64 -4.50 -8.94
CA VAL A 9 -7.35 -4.51 -10.39
C VAL A 9 -5.88 -4.90 -10.62
N HIS A 10 -5.58 -5.41 -11.81
CA HIS A 10 -4.19 -5.73 -12.18
C HIS A 10 -3.34 -4.47 -12.18
N PRO A 11 -2.22 -4.40 -11.43
CA PRO A 11 -1.39 -3.19 -11.31
C PRO A 11 -0.64 -2.81 -12.61
N GLN A 12 -0.58 -3.72 -13.59
CA GLN A 12 0.07 -3.53 -14.90
C GLN A 12 1.55 -3.12 -14.82
N LEU A 13 2.24 -3.65 -13.83
CA LEU A 13 3.67 -3.38 -13.62
C LEU A 13 4.54 -4.21 -14.57
N PRO A 14 5.72 -3.69 -15.01
CA PRO A 14 6.63 -4.41 -15.87
C PRO A 14 7.03 -5.78 -15.32
N GLY A 15 6.74 -6.84 -16.07
CA GLY A 15 7.08 -8.22 -15.73
C GLY A 15 6.26 -8.85 -14.59
N VAL A 16 5.22 -8.20 -14.12
CA VAL A 16 4.25 -8.77 -13.17
C VAL A 16 3.07 -9.34 -13.95
N LYS A 17 2.75 -10.62 -13.69
CA LYS A 17 1.57 -11.29 -14.24
C LYS A 17 0.31 -10.89 -13.46
N PRO A 18 -0.90 -11.13 -14.01
CA PRO A 18 -2.13 -11.01 -13.22
C PRO A 18 -2.01 -11.76 -11.90
N LEU A 19 -2.38 -11.09 -10.80
CA LEU A 19 -2.24 -11.63 -9.45
C LEU A 19 -3.36 -12.63 -9.12
N THR A 20 -4.44 -12.61 -9.89
CA THR A 20 -5.58 -13.52 -9.79
C THR A 20 -6.31 -13.60 -11.13
N ASP A 21 -6.94 -14.74 -11.41
CA ASP A 21 -7.79 -14.95 -12.59
C ASP A 21 -9.13 -14.17 -12.50
N LEU A 22 -9.46 -13.64 -11.31
CA LEU A 22 -10.68 -12.85 -11.12
C LEU A 22 -10.69 -11.56 -11.95
N TYR A 23 -9.54 -11.05 -12.36
CA TYR A 23 -9.45 -9.83 -13.17
C TYR A 23 -9.98 -10.02 -14.60
N ASP A 24 -9.94 -11.27 -15.12
CA ASP A 24 -10.41 -11.60 -16.46
C ASP A 24 -11.90 -12.00 -16.48
N GLY A 25 -12.52 -12.11 -15.29
CA GLY A 25 -13.91 -12.48 -15.10
C GLY A 25 -14.89 -11.31 -15.05
N PRO A 26 -16.19 -11.59 -14.89
CA PRO A 26 -17.20 -10.56 -14.64
C PRO A 26 -16.91 -9.80 -13.35
N LYS A 27 -17.07 -8.48 -13.37
CA LYS A 27 -16.86 -7.57 -12.20
C LYS A 27 -17.65 -8.05 -10.96
N GLU A 28 -18.85 -8.59 -11.18
CA GLU A 28 -19.73 -9.07 -10.13
C GLU A 28 -19.10 -10.23 -9.32
N VAL A 29 -18.30 -11.09 -9.97
CA VAL A 29 -17.59 -12.21 -9.33
C VAL A 29 -16.49 -11.66 -8.42
N LEU A 30 -15.70 -10.70 -8.91
CA LEU A 30 -14.68 -10.01 -8.10
C LEU A 30 -15.29 -9.29 -6.90
N VAL A 31 -16.39 -8.56 -7.10
CA VAL A 31 -17.10 -7.85 -6.02
C VAL A 31 -17.65 -8.83 -4.98
N ALA A 32 -18.21 -9.97 -5.42
CA ALA A 32 -18.71 -11.00 -4.51
C ALA A 32 -17.58 -11.60 -3.67
N GLU A 33 -16.42 -11.88 -4.28
CA GLU A 33 -15.24 -12.37 -3.56
C GLU A 33 -14.74 -11.35 -2.55
N LEU A 34 -14.56 -10.09 -2.93
CA LEU A 34 -14.13 -9.04 -2.00
C LEU A 34 -15.09 -8.90 -0.81
N ARG A 35 -16.40 -8.93 -1.04
CA ARG A 35 -17.39 -8.89 0.04
C ARG A 35 -17.30 -10.09 0.98
N GLU A 36 -17.07 -11.28 0.45
CA GLU A 36 -16.89 -12.48 1.26
C GLU A 36 -15.62 -12.42 2.09
N GLN A 37 -14.50 -11.97 1.51
CA GLN A 37 -13.25 -11.73 2.21
C GLN A 37 -13.41 -10.70 3.35
N MET A 38 -14.08 -9.59 3.08
CA MET A 38 -14.40 -8.56 4.08
C MET A 38 -15.27 -9.13 5.21
N ARG A 39 -16.31 -9.87 4.87
CA ARG A 39 -17.23 -10.48 5.84
C ARG A 39 -16.48 -11.48 6.77
N ARG A 40 -15.61 -12.31 6.21
CA ARG A 40 -14.83 -13.32 6.97
C ARG A 40 -13.79 -12.65 7.87
N SER A 41 -13.14 -11.60 7.40
CA SER A 41 -12.09 -10.89 8.15
C SER A 41 -12.64 -9.86 9.14
N GLY A 42 -13.85 -9.34 8.93
CA GLY A 42 -14.37 -8.17 9.64
C GLY A 42 -13.77 -6.86 9.13
N THR A 43 -13.23 -6.84 7.90
CA THR A 43 -12.75 -5.63 7.24
C THR A 43 -13.94 -4.77 6.81
N THR A 44 -13.90 -3.48 7.09
CA THR A 44 -14.99 -2.53 6.81
C THR A 44 -14.65 -1.52 5.73
N THR A 45 -13.38 -1.39 5.39
CA THR A 45 -12.90 -0.46 4.36
C THR A 45 -11.69 -1.05 3.65
N LEU A 46 -11.63 -0.90 2.34
CA LEU A 46 -10.55 -1.34 1.47
C LEU A 46 -9.94 -0.12 0.76
N LEU A 47 -8.61 -0.05 0.72
CA LEU A 47 -7.90 0.93 -0.10
C LEU A 47 -7.25 0.22 -1.27
N GLY A 48 -7.80 0.42 -2.47
CA GLY A 48 -7.43 -0.27 -3.70
C GLY A 48 -6.46 0.54 -4.55
N MET A 49 -5.33 -0.05 -4.88
CA MET A 49 -4.37 0.53 -5.79
C MET A 49 -4.95 0.60 -7.20
N GLY A 50 -4.64 1.67 -7.92
CA GLY A 50 -4.88 1.78 -9.36
C GLY A 50 -3.88 0.96 -10.17
N HIS A 51 -3.80 1.23 -11.48
CA HIS A 51 -2.87 0.58 -12.40
C HIS A 51 -1.97 1.59 -13.14
N LEU A 52 -0.78 1.16 -13.54
CA LEU A 52 0.24 2.05 -14.11
C LEU A 52 -0.16 2.68 -15.46
N ASN A 53 -0.84 1.94 -16.32
CA ASN A 53 -1.11 2.36 -17.69
C ASN A 53 -2.45 3.09 -17.86
N GLY A 54 -2.75 4.05 -16.98
CA GLY A 54 -3.91 4.93 -17.13
C GLY A 54 -3.84 5.74 -18.45
N GLY A 55 -4.99 5.92 -19.08
CA GLY A 55 -5.11 6.72 -20.30
C GLY A 55 -5.05 8.23 -20.05
N THR A 56 -5.29 9.02 -21.10
CA THR A 56 -5.34 10.48 -21.00
C THR A 56 -6.46 10.94 -20.06
N ASP A 57 -7.60 10.26 -20.08
CA ASP A 57 -8.77 10.59 -19.29
C ASP A 57 -8.75 9.93 -17.89
N ASP A 58 -7.76 9.06 -17.64
CA ASP A 58 -7.50 8.43 -16.35
C ASP A 58 -6.01 8.54 -16.00
N PRO A 59 -5.51 9.75 -15.73
CA PRO A 59 -4.08 10.00 -15.55
C PRO A 59 -3.47 9.29 -14.34
N LEU A 60 -4.29 8.94 -13.34
CA LEU A 60 -3.88 8.23 -12.12
C LEU A 60 -4.20 6.72 -12.15
N GLY A 61 -4.74 6.19 -13.26
CA GLY A 61 -4.99 4.75 -13.42
C GLY A 61 -6.02 4.17 -12.46
N VAL A 62 -7.04 4.93 -12.07
CA VAL A 62 -8.04 4.51 -11.07
C VAL A 62 -9.41 4.17 -11.63
N ALA A 63 -9.66 4.38 -12.93
CA ALA A 63 -10.99 4.19 -13.50
C ALA A 63 -11.53 2.77 -13.25
N SER A 64 -10.70 1.74 -13.41
CA SER A 64 -11.11 0.35 -13.12
C SER A 64 -11.38 0.11 -11.64
N THR A 65 -10.58 0.68 -10.73
CA THR A 65 -10.81 0.59 -9.28
C THR A 65 -12.11 1.29 -8.89
N LEU A 66 -12.37 2.47 -9.47
CA LEU A 66 -13.62 3.21 -9.24
C LEU A 66 -14.83 2.46 -9.79
N ALA A 67 -14.71 1.78 -10.93
CA ALA A 67 -15.78 0.94 -11.46
C ALA A 67 -16.13 -0.25 -10.54
N VAL A 68 -15.16 -0.80 -9.80
CA VAL A 68 -15.42 -1.79 -8.74
C VAL A 68 -16.08 -1.11 -7.55
N ALA A 69 -15.62 0.09 -7.17
CA ALA A 69 -16.16 0.85 -6.03
C ALA A 69 -17.64 1.26 -6.21
N GLU A 70 -18.13 1.44 -7.44
CA GLU A 70 -19.56 1.64 -7.72
C GLU A 70 -20.45 0.53 -7.14
N SER A 71 -19.95 -0.71 -7.14
CA SER A 71 -20.63 -1.88 -6.59
C SER A 71 -20.15 -2.27 -5.20
N LEU A 72 -19.06 -1.67 -4.71
CA LEU A 72 -18.45 -1.92 -3.40
C LEU A 72 -18.05 -0.58 -2.78
N PRO A 73 -19.00 0.18 -2.20
CA PRO A 73 -18.74 1.55 -1.72
C PRO A 73 -17.75 1.63 -0.54
N GLU A 74 -17.39 0.51 0.06
CA GLU A 74 -16.32 0.40 1.06
C GLU A 74 -14.91 0.50 0.45
N LEU A 75 -14.76 0.38 -0.87
CA LEU A 75 -13.50 0.52 -1.59
C LEU A 75 -13.22 2.01 -1.89
N ARG A 76 -11.99 2.44 -1.58
CA ARG A 76 -11.45 3.76 -1.92
C ARG A 76 -10.26 3.59 -2.85
N ALA A 77 -10.09 4.49 -3.81
CA ALA A 77 -9.04 4.39 -4.82
C ALA A 77 -7.78 5.14 -4.42
N ILE A 78 -6.62 4.53 -4.70
CA ILE A 78 -5.28 5.10 -4.60
C ILE A 78 -4.75 5.26 -6.02
N GLY A 79 -4.40 6.51 -6.39
CA GLY A 79 -3.89 6.83 -7.72
C GLY A 79 -2.42 6.45 -7.90
N ILE A 80 -1.99 6.21 -9.14
CA ILE A 80 -0.60 5.87 -9.45
C ILE A 80 0.15 7.10 -9.95
N ALA A 81 1.25 7.42 -9.27
CA ALA A 81 2.19 8.46 -9.68
C ALA A 81 3.28 7.84 -10.57
N ASP A 82 3.30 8.21 -11.83
CA ASP A 82 4.33 7.77 -12.78
C ASP A 82 5.37 8.89 -12.97
N PRO A 83 6.61 8.73 -12.47
CA PRO A 83 7.64 9.77 -12.52
C PRO A 83 8.11 10.09 -13.94
N THR A 84 7.69 9.31 -14.94
CA THR A 84 7.98 9.58 -16.37
C THR A 84 6.93 10.47 -17.03
N ARG A 85 5.78 10.69 -16.38
CA ARG A 85 4.63 11.45 -16.89
C ARG A 85 4.46 12.77 -16.15
N ILE A 86 5.33 13.74 -16.47
CA ILE A 86 5.40 15.06 -15.80
C ILE A 86 5.06 16.24 -16.72
N GLY A 87 4.50 15.99 -17.89
CA GLY A 87 4.05 17.08 -18.78
C GLY A 87 2.93 17.91 -18.15
N THR A 88 2.93 19.22 -18.40
CA THR A 88 1.97 20.18 -17.81
C THR A 88 0.53 19.74 -17.98
N ASP A 89 0.12 19.32 -19.17
CA ASP A 89 -1.25 18.87 -19.45
C ASP A 89 -1.61 17.60 -18.68
N HIS A 90 -0.64 16.69 -18.44
CA HIS A 90 -0.86 15.50 -17.65
C HIS A 90 -1.08 15.87 -16.18
N LEU A 91 -0.21 16.70 -15.61
CA LEU A 91 -0.29 17.13 -14.21
C LEU A 91 -1.56 17.93 -13.91
N GLN A 92 -2.03 18.76 -14.86
CA GLN A 92 -3.31 19.43 -14.72
C GLN A 92 -4.49 18.44 -14.64
N ARG A 93 -4.46 17.35 -15.44
CA ARG A 93 -5.47 16.29 -15.37
C ARG A 93 -5.36 15.48 -14.08
N VAL A 94 -4.14 15.19 -13.62
CA VAL A 94 -3.90 14.57 -12.30
C VAL A 94 -4.53 15.40 -11.20
N GLU A 95 -4.27 16.69 -11.19
CA GLU A 95 -4.83 17.61 -10.20
C GLU A 95 -6.36 17.66 -10.27
N ALA A 96 -6.92 17.75 -11.47
CA ALA A 96 -8.36 17.72 -11.66
C ALA A 96 -8.99 16.42 -11.14
N GLN A 97 -8.35 15.27 -11.35
CA GLN A 97 -8.82 13.99 -10.83
C GLN A 97 -8.73 13.93 -9.29
N ILE A 98 -7.68 14.46 -8.68
CA ILE A 98 -7.58 14.59 -7.20
C ILE A 98 -8.72 15.48 -6.66
N GLN A 99 -9.04 16.59 -7.32
CA GLN A 99 -10.10 17.52 -6.91
C GLN A 99 -11.50 16.92 -6.90
N THR A 100 -11.73 15.83 -7.64
CA THR A 100 -13.03 15.11 -7.58
C THR A 100 -13.26 14.45 -6.22
N GLY A 101 -12.20 14.26 -5.40
CA GLY A 101 -12.26 13.51 -4.14
C GLY A 101 -12.36 12.00 -4.31
N SER A 102 -12.22 11.49 -5.54
CA SER A 102 -12.26 10.05 -5.84
C SER A 102 -10.97 9.31 -5.49
N VAL A 103 -9.87 10.04 -5.28
CA VAL A 103 -8.54 9.52 -4.95
C VAL A 103 -8.13 10.02 -3.56
N ILE A 104 -7.68 9.13 -2.69
CA ILE A 104 -7.35 9.44 -1.29
C ILE A 104 -5.84 9.38 -0.97
N ALA A 105 -5.03 8.91 -1.88
CA ALA A 105 -3.57 8.85 -1.79
C ALA A 105 -2.97 8.64 -3.17
N LEU A 106 -1.65 8.83 -3.30
CA LEU A 106 -0.89 8.45 -4.50
C LEU A 106 0.09 7.32 -4.18
N LYS A 107 0.39 6.46 -5.17
CA LYS A 107 1.35 5.34 -5.06
C LYS A 107 2.44 5.46 -6.11
N GLY A 108 3.71 5.38 -5.69
CA GLY A 108 4.88 5.19 -6.54
C GLY A 108 5.42 3.77 -6.46
N TYR A 109 5.70 3.15 -7.62
CA TYR A 109 6.19 1.77 -7.70
C TYR A 109 7.72 1.72 -7.85
N LEU A 110 8.43 1.92 -6.73
CA LEU A 110 9.89 1.86 -6.71
C LEU A 110 10.42 0.48 -7.12
N GLY A 111 11.52 0.47 -7.82
CA GLY A 111 12.11 -0.76 -8.35
C GLY A 111 11.49 -1.24 -9.67
N TYR A 112 10.17 -1.24 -9.78
CA TYR A 112 9.47 -1.61 -11.03
C TYR A 112 9.69 -0.58 -12.14
N LEU A 113 9.71 0.71 -11.81
CA LEU A 113 9.89 1.81 -12.75
C LEU A 113 11.33 2.29 -12.89
N HIS A 114 12.30 1.67 -12.23
CA HIS A 114 13.72 2.02 -12.22
C HIS A 114 14.02 3.49 -11.85
N HIS A 115 13.17 4.09 -11.03
CA HIS A 115 13.30 5.42 -10.44
C HIS A 115 13.36 5.31 -8.92
N GLY A 116 14.27 6.03 -8.29
CA GLY A 116 14.29 6.21 -6.83
C GLY A 116 13.20 7.19 -6.37
N PRO A 117 12.89 7.24 -5.07
CA PRO A 117 11.89 8.16 -4.55
C PRO A 117 12.33 9.63 -4.69
N ASP A 118 13.63 9.89 -4.74
CA ASP A 118 14.29 11.19 -4.97
C ASP A 118 14.26 11.64 -6.45
N SER A 119 13.74 10.79 -7.36
CA SER A 119 13.65 11.14 -8.79
C SER A 119 12.86 12.43 -8.99
N PRO A 120 13.40 13.40 -9.77
CA PRO A 120 12.72 14.67 -10.05
C PRO A 120 11.29 14.51 -10.61
N GLY A 121 10.99 13.35 -11.19
CA GLY A 121 9.66 13.04 -11.71
C GLY A 121 8.60 12.85 -10.62
N TYR A 122 8.97 12.55 -9.39
CA TYR A 122 8.01 12.47 -8.27
C TYR A 122 7.69 13.83 -7.65
N ARG A 123 8.57 14.82 -7.77
CA ARG A 123 8.41 16.13 -7.14
C ARG A 123 7.04 16.81 -7.44
N PRO A 124 6.54 16.88 -8.69
CA PRO A 124 5.23 17.47 -8.95
C PRO A 124 4.08 16.74 -8.23
N TYR A 125 4.21 15.42 -8.04
CA TYR A 125 3.21 14.63 -7.30
C TYR A 125 3.32 14.90 -5.79
N PHE A 126 4.52 15.15 -5.24
CA PHE A 126 4.69 15.58 -3.84
C PHE A 126 4.03 16.93 -3.59
N GLU A 127 4.22 17.89 -4.51
CA GLU A 127 3.58 19.20 -4.44
C GLU A 127 2.04 19.07 -4.43
N LEU A 128 1.48 18.17 -5.25
CA LEU A 128 0.04 17.90 -5.26
C LEU A 128 -0.42 17.20 -3.97
N THR A 129 0.29 16.19 -3.49
CA THR A 129 -0.11 15.50 -2.26
C THR A 129 -0.02 16.42 -1.04
N ALA A 130 1.00 17.25 -0.93
CA ALA A 130 1.09 18.28 0.11
C ALA A 130 -0.07 19.30 0.01
N LYS A 131 -0.37 19.80 -1.19
CA LYS A 131 -1.44 20.77 -1.45
C LYS A 131 -2.83 20.25 -1.05
N TYR A 132 -3.11 18.97 -1.31
CA TYR A 132 -4.41 18.35 -1.01
C TYR A 132 -4.42 17.52 0.27
N ASP A 133 -3.30 17.55 1.02
CA ASP A 133 -3.10 16.80 2.26
C ASP A 133 -3.39 15.30 2.13
N LEU A 134 -2.86 14.70 1.05
CA LEU A 134 -2.95 13.28 0.72
C LEU A 134 -1.64 12.56 1.08
N PRO A 135 -1.67 11.33 1.58
CA PRO A 135 -0.47 10.50 1.72
C PRO A 135 0.12 10.09 0.36
N PHE A 136 1.44 9.95 0.33
CA PHE A 136 2.18 9.36 -0.77
C PHE A 136 2.74 8.00 -0.34
N ILE A 137 2.36 6.93 -1.02
CA ILE A 137 2.76 5.57 -0.71
C ILE A 137 3.87 5.16 -1.67
N PHE A 138 4.99 4.65 -1.17
CA PHE A 138 6.02 4.04 -1.98
C PHE A 138 6.04 2.52 -1.80
N HIS A 139 6.11 1.79 -2.90
CA HIS A 139 6.53 0.40 -2.85
C HIS A 139 7.96 0.34 -2.33
N THR A 140 8.22 -0.40 -1.27
CA THR A 140 9.57 -0.62 -0.72
C THR A 140 9.81 -2.11 -0.49
N GLY A 141 11.08 -2.51 -0.44
CA GLY A 141 11.45 -3.89 -0.17
C GLY A 141 11.51 -4.79 -1.41
N ASP A 142 11.02 -6.01 -1.28
CA ASP A 142 11.09 -7.04 -2.31
C ASP A 142 10.23 -6.68 -3.54
N ASN A 143 10.70 -7.08 -4.71
CA ASN A 143 10.02 -6.84 -5.99
C ASN A 143 9.71 -8.17 -6.68
N TRP A 144 8.47 -8.41 -7.05
CA TRP A 144 8.01 -9.66 -7.66
C TRP A 144 8.34 -9.83 -9.14
N SER A 145 9.02 -8.87 -9.75
CA SER A 145 9.43 -8.93 -11.13
C SER A 145 10.96 -9.07 -11.28
N ARG A 146 11.40 -10.01 -12.13
CA ARG A 146 12.81 -10.11 -12.49
C ARG A 146 13.31 -8.90 -13.29
N ALA A 147 12.42 -8.09 -13.84
CA ALA A 147 12.74 -6.84 -14.52
C ALA A 147 12.96 -5.68 -13.54
N ALA A 148 12.50 -5.81 -12.28
CA ALA A 148 12.65 -4.78 -11.27
C ALA A 148 14.09 -4.68 -10.74
N LYS A 149 14.46 -3.51 -10.23
CA LYS A 149 15.77 -3.24 -9.61
C LYS A 149 15.59 -2.86 -8.16
N VAL A 150 15.79 -3.80 -7.26
CA VAL A 150 15.59 -3.68 -5.80
C VAL A 150 16.32 -2.49 -5.16
N LYS A 151 17.43 -2.01 -5.77
CA LYS A 151 18.15 -0.85 -5.24
C LYS A 151 17.28 0.41 -5.14
N TYR A 152 16.27 0.56 -5.99
CA TYR A 152 15.37 1.70 -5.95
C TYR A 152 14.25 1.55 -4.91
N ALA A 153 13.99 0.33 -4.43
CA ALA A 153 12.99 0.03 -3.43
C ALA A 153 13.57 -0.13 -2.02
N HIS A 154 14.85 0.21 -1.82
CA HIS A 154 15.47 0.14 -0.51
C HIS A 154 14.92 1.24 0.42
N PRO A 155 14.49 0.91 1.65
CA PRO A 155 13.80 1.86 2.54
C PRO A 155 14.63 3.07 2.93
N LEU A 156 15.96 2.97 3.03
CA LEU A 156 16.82 4.11 3.33
C LEU A 156 16.73 5.26 2.30
N LEU A 157 16.33 4.98 1.06
CA LEU A 157 16.11 6.03 0.07
C LEU A 157 14.92 6.94 0.43
N ILE A 158 14.01 6.45 1.26
CA ILE A 158 12.86 7.24 1.74
C ILE A 158 13.31 8.31 2.73
N ASP A 159 14.41 8.10 3.46
CA ASP A 159 14.93 9.06 4.41
C ASP A 159 15.26 10.41 3.75
N GLU A 160 15.91 10.39 2.59
CA GLU A 160 16.25 11.61 1.85
C GLU A 160 14.98 12.41 1.50
N VAL A 161 13.97 11.74 0.95
CA VAL A 161 12.70 12.38 0.56
C VAL A 161 11.93 12.88 1.80
N ALA A 162 11.95 12.14 2.89
CA ALA A 162 11.28 12.52 4.13
C ALA A 162 11.88 13.79 4.74
N VAL A 163 13.21 13.96 4.65
CA VAL A 163 13.93 15.14 5.11
C VAL A 163 13.73 16.34 4.19
N ASP A 164 13.79 16.10 2.86
CA ASP A 164 13.68 17.18 1.87
C ASP A 164 12.24 17.68 1.68
N HIS A 165 11.25 16.83 2.01
CA HIS A 165 9.82 17.11 1.88
C HIS A 165 9.04 16.82 3.17
N PRO A 166 9.31 17.54 4.27
CA PRO A 166 8.67 17.31 5.57
C PRO A 166 7.14 17.52 5.56
N GLU A 167 6.62 18.24 4.57
CA GLU A 167 5.19 18.46 4.34
C GLU A 167 4.47 17.26 3.72
N VAL A 168 5.19 16.29 3.15
CA VAL A 168 4.64 15.09 2.51
C VAL A 168 4.51 13.96 3.53
N LYS A 169 3.32 13.41 3.65
CA LYS A 169 3.06 12.19 4.44
C LYS A 169 3.44 10.97 3.61
N ILE A 170 4.48 10.27 4.00
CA ILE A 170 5.04 9.14 3.24
C ILE A 170 4.68 7.82 3.91
N VAL A 171 4.22 6.85 3.13
CA VAL A 171 3.98 5.47 3.58
C VAL A 171 4.92 4.52 2.84
N MET A 172 5.75 3.79 3.58
CA MET A 172 6.55 2.68 3.05
C MET A 172 5.69 1.42 3.01
N ALA A 173 5.32 0.96 1.81
CA ALA A 173 4.62 -0.32 1.68
C ALA A 173 5.55 -1.49 2.07
N HIS A 174 4.97 -2.56 2.63
CA HIS A 174 5.65 -3.81 3.01
C HIS A 174 6.73 -3.64 4.08
N PHE A 175 6.73 -2.51 4.83
CA PHE A 175 7.72 -2.20 5.86
C PHE A 175 9.17 -2.47 5.38
N GLY A 176 9.45 -2.20 4.10
CA GLY A 176 10.77 -2.40 3.49
C GLY A 176 11.28 -3.83 3.50
N ASN A 177 10.44 -4.85 3.76
CA ASN A 177 10.85 -6.25 3.86
C ASN A 177 11.66 -6.70 2.64
N PRO A 178 12.88 -7.29 2.79
CA PRO A 178 13.46 -7.84 4.02
C PRO A 178 14.25 -6.84 4.89
N TRP A 179 14.41 -5.58 4.50
CA TRP A 179 15.20 -4.55 5.20
C TRP A 179 14.37 -3.82 6.27
N CYS A 180 13.63 -4.57 7.08
CA CYS A 180 12.71 -3.99 8.07
C CYS A 180 13.43 -3.12 9.12
N MET A 181 14.68 -3.43 9.49
CA MET A 181 15.44 -2.62 10.45
C MET A 181 15.84 -1.28 9.86
N ASP A 182 16.22 -1.22 8.58
CA ASP A 182 16.50 0.04 7.90
C ASP A 182 15.22 0.90 7.76
N ALA A 183 14.08 0.25 7.47
CA ALA A 183 12.79 0.92 7.46
C ALA A 183 12.39 1.43 8.86
N ALA A 184 12.72 0.68 9.90
CA ALA A 184 12.47 1.07 11.28
C ALA A 184 13.24 2.34 11.67
N GLU A 185 14.52 2.45 11.27
CA GLU A 185 15.30 3.67 11.49
C GLU A 185 14.67 4.88 10.80
N VAL A 186 14.18 4.70 9.57
CA VAL A 186 13.53 5.79 8.83
C VAL A 186 12.26 6.26 9.54
N ILE A 187 11.46 5.35 10.11
CA ILE A 187 10.24 5.68 10.87
C ILE A 187 10.60 6.33 12.21
N PHE A 188 11.61 5.80 12.92
CA PHE A 188 12.06 6.33 14.21
C PHE A 188 12.48 7.80 14.09
N LYS A 189 13.22 8.11 13.02
CA LYS A 189 13.80 9.43 12.81
C LYS A 189 12.82 10.48 12.25
N ASN A 190 11.86 10.06 11.38
CA ASN A 190 11.06 11.00 10.59
C ASN A 190 9.57 10.98 10.98
N ASP A 191 9.06 12.13 11.44
CA ASP A 191 7.67 12.29 11.88
C ASP A 191 6.63 12.20 10.76
N ASN A 192 7.04 12.35 9.50
CA ASN A 192 6.19 12.29 8.31
C ASN A 192 6.21 10.94 7.61
N VAL A 193 6.74 9.86 8.26
CA VAL A 193 6.84 8.52 7.68
C VAL A 193 6.01 7.50 8.45
N TRP A 194 5.27 6.68 7.70
CA TRP A 194 4.50 5.51 8.13
C TRP A 194 4.94 4.28 7.35
N ALA A 195 4.53 3.10 7.77
CA ALA A 195 4.65 1.88 6.97
C ALA A 195 3.40 1.02 7.07
N ASP A 196 3.07 0.29 6.01
CA ASP A 196 2.16 -0.84 6.12
C ASP A 196 2.93 -2.15 6.33
N VAL A 197 2.25 -3.12 6.91
CA VAL A 197 2.80 -4.46 7.17
C VAL A 197 2.20 -5.52 6.23
N CYS A 198 1.72 -5.12 5.07
CA CYS A 198 1.18 -6.03 4.06
C CYS A 198 2.29 -6.84 3.36
N ALA A 199 1.95 -7.99 2.78
CA ALA A 199 2.84 -8.86 1.97
C ALA A 199 4.22 -9.17 2.58
N ILE A 200 4.41 -9.09 3.89
CA ILE A 200 5.61 -9.60 4.56
C ILE A 200 5.69 -11.13 4.43
N LEU A 201 4.53 -11.76 4.44
CA LEU A 201 4.29 -13.15 4.06
C LEU A 201 3.20 -13.17 3.00
N VAL A 202 3.37 -13.99 1.97
CA VAL A 202 2.41 -14.14 0.88
C VAL A 202 2.05 -15.60 0.68
N GLY A 203 0.84 -15.88 0.21
CA GLY A 203 0.36 -17.22 -0.08
C GLY A 203 -1.06 -17.45 0.42
N ASP A 204 -1.61 -18.61 0.08
CA ASP A 204 -2.93 -19.06 0.51
C ASP A 204 -2.93 -19.64 1.93
N GLU A 205 -4.09 -20.02 2.42
CA GLU A 205 -4.28 -20.62 3.76
C GLU A 205 -3.41 -21.88 3.95
N ALA A 206 -3.28 -22.73 2.92
CA ALA A 206 -2.46 -23.92 2.98
C ALA A 206 -0.96 -23.58 3.13
N HIS A 207 -0.51 -22.53 2.46
CA HIS A 207 0.86 -22.03 2.61
C HIS A 207 1.10 -21.52 4.04
N PHE A 208 0.19 -20.71 4.60
CA PHE A 208 0.29 -20.23 5.99
C PHE A 208 0.33 -21.39 7.00
N ALA A 209 -0.48 -22.43 6.83
CA ALA A 209 -0.44 -23.62 7.66
C ALA A 209 0.93 -24.34 7.57
N LYS A 210 1.47 -24.46 6.35
CA LYS A 210 2.78 -25.08 6.11
C LYS A 210 3.92 -24.31 6.76
N ILE A 211 4.01 -22.98 6.56
CA ILE A 211 5.10 -22.17 7.13
C ILE A 211 5.04 -22.13 8.67
N ASN A 212 3.85 -22.25 9.26
CA ASN A 212 3.68 -22.37 10.69
C ASN A 212 4.31 -23.67 11.22
N SER A 213 4.08 -24.80 10.55
CA SER A 213 4.63 -26.10 10.94
C SER A 213 6.16 -26.18 10.87
N THR A 214 6.80 -25.39 10.01
CA THR A 214 8.27 -25.35 9.85
C THR A 214 8.97 -24.37 10.78
N GLY A 215 8.23 -23.62 11.59
CA GLY A 215 8.76 -22.54 12.44
C GLY A 215 9.22 -21.32 11.64
N TYR A 216 8.99 -21.27 10.34
CA TYR A 216 9.33 -20.09 9.50
C TYR A 216 8.48 -18.89 9.88
N LEU A 217 7.17 -19.10 10.11
CA LEU A 217 6.27 -18.05 10.59
C LEU A 217 6.80 -17.39 11.87
N ARG A 218 7.15 -18.19 12.89
CA ARG A 218 7.68 -17.69 14.16
C ARG A 218 8.94 -16.84 13.97
N ARG A 219 9.91 -17.31 13.18
CA ARG A 219 11.15 -16.55 12.91
C ARG A 219 10.88 -15.23 12.17
N THR A 220 9.88 -15.22 11.28
CA THR A 220 9.47 -13.99 10.58
C THR A 220 8.82 -13.02 11.54
N VAL A 221 7.94 -13.49 12.43
CA VAL A 221 7.34 -12.68 13.49
C VAL A 221 8.43 -12.07 14.38
N GLU A 222 9.35 -12.87 14.90
CA GLU A 222 10.44 -12.41 15.76
C GLU A 222 11.29 -11.31 15.09
N ARG A 223 11.65 -11.51 13.82
CA ARG A 223 12.44 -10.54 13.06
C ARG A 223 11.72 -9.21 12.82
N VAL A 224 10.46 -9.29 12.40
CA VAL A 224 9.68 -8.08 12.06
C VAL A 224 9.27 -7.34 13.32
N ARG A 225 8.83 -8.05 14.36
CA ARG A 225 8.48 -7.48 15.66
C ARG A 225 9.66 -6.73 16.28
N HIS A 226 10.88 -7.31 16.24
CA HIS A 226 12.09 -6.62 16.72
C HIS A 226 12.33 -5.28 16.02
N ALA A 227 12.11 -5.21 14.71
CA ALA A 227 12.23 -3.96 13.96
C ALA A 227 11.10 -2.96 14.31
N ILE A 228 9.87 -3.44 14.51
CA ILE A 228 8.75 -2.60 14.96
C ILE A 228 9.03 -2.01 16.36
N GLU A 229 9.46 -2.83 17.31
CA GLU A 229 9.78 -2.40 18.68
C GLU A 229 10.88 -1.33 18.70
N PHE A 230 11.86 -1.41 17.79
CA PHE A 230 12.92 -0.40 17.66
C PHE A 230 12.36 1.00 17.33
N THR A 231 11.25 1.08 16.60
CA THR A 231 10.68 2.39 16.21
C THR A 231 10.08 3.14 17.39
N GLU A 232 9.65 2.48 18.45
CA GLU A 232 8.84 3.04 19.55
C GLU A 232 7.58 3.78 19.07
N ARG A 233 7.11 3.51 17.83
CA ARG A 233 6.07 4.26 17.13
C ARG A 233 4.97 3.36 16.56
N PRO A 234 4.18 2.64 17.39
CA PRO A 234 3.07 1.81 16.89
C PRO A 234 2.00 2.64 16.15
N ASP A 235 1.93 3.95 16.41
CA ASP A 235 1.08 4.93 15.73
C ASP A 235 1.46 5.14 14.25
N ARG A 236 2.59 4.62 13.80
CA ARG A 236 3.09 4.75 12.42
C ARG A 236 2.87 3.50 11.56
N PHE A 237 2.26 2.46 12.12
CA PHE A 237 2.01 1.23 11.37
C PHE A 237 0.56 1.10 10.94
N LEU A 238 0.39 0.55 9.72
CA LEU A 238 -0.90 0.39 9.05
C LEU A 238 -1.11 -1.07 8.69
N TYR A 239 -2.30 -1.59 8.91
CA TYR A 239 -2.68 -2.91 8.46
C TYR A 239 -3.02 -2.91 6.96
N GLY A 240 -2.56 -3.94 6.25
CA GLY A 240 -2.91 -4.26 4.88
C GLY A 240 -2.62 -5.72 4.57
N THR A 241 -3.22 -6.28 3.53
CA THR A 241 -3.02 -7.68 3.11
C THR A 241 -2.20 -7.82 1.85
N ASP A 242 -2.23 -6.82 0.98
CA ASP A 242 -1.82 -6.91 -0.42
C ASP A 242 -2.66 -7.95 -1.20
N TRP A 243 -3.94 -8.08 -0.81
CA TRP A 243 -4.86 -8.97 -1.52
C TRP A 243 -4.75 -8.76 -3.05
N PRO A 244 -4.70 -9.79 -3.87
CA PRO A 244 -4.96 -11.20 -3.60
C PRO A 244 -3.73 -12.03 -3.16
N LEU A 245 -2.58 -11.42 -2.89
CA LEU A 245 -1.36 -12.13 -2.50
C LEU A 245 -1.48 -12.81 -1.13
N SER A 246 -2.30 -12.25 -0.24
CA SER A 246 -2.63 -12.86 1.06
C SER A 246 -4.12 -12.76 1.34
N PRO A 247 -4.76 -13.82 1.90
CA PRO A 247 -6.18 -13.81 2.23
C PRO A 247 -6.49 -12.85 3.38
N MET A 248 -7.59 -12.08 3.27
CA MET A 248 -7.98 -11.09 4.28
C MET A 248 -8.37 -11.72 5.63
N ASP A 249 -8.82 -12.95 5.66
CA ASP A 249 -9.23 -13.66 6.89
C ASP A 249 -8.09 -14.38 7.61
N VAL A 250 -7.02 -14.71 6.91
CA VAL A 250 -5.85 -15.43 7.46
C VAL A 250 -4.77 -14.44 7.92
N TYR A 251 -4.49 -13.44 7.11
CA TYR A 251 -3.38 -12.51 7.32
C TYR A 251 -3.46 -11.69 8.63
N PRO A 252 -4.64 -11.27 9.13
CA PRO A 252 -4.74 -10.57 10.41
C PRO A 252 -4.13 -11.34 11.59
N ASN A 253 -4.19 -12.67 11.58
CA ASN A 253 -3.61 -13.50 12.63
C ASN A 253 -2.08 -13.45 12.66
N PHE A 254 -1.45 -13.23 11.52
CA PHE A 254 -0.01 -12.95 11.46
C PHE A 254 0.28 -11.55 12.00
N VAL A 255 -0.44 -10.53 11.54
CA VAL A 255 -0.20 -9.14 11.95
C VAL A 255 -0.41 -8.93 13.45
N ARG A 256 -1.41 -9.57 14.06
CA ARG A 256 -1.62 -9.51 15.53
C ARG A 256 -0.40 -9.99 16.32
N GLN A 257 0.42 -10.89 15.80
CA GLN A 257 1.63 -11.34 16.47
C GLN A 257 2.79 -10.35 16.41
N LEU A 258 2.70 -9.35 15.51
CA LEU A 258 3.73 -8.32 15.35
C LEU A 258 3.62 -7.19 16.37
N PHE A 259 2.45 -6.98 16.97
CA PHE A 259 2.15 -5.86 17.87
C PHE A 259 1.60 -6.37 19.21
N ASP A 260 1.70 -5.54 20.23
CA ASP A 260 1.02 -5.78 21.50
C ASP A 260 -0.48 -5.57 21.35
N GLU A 261 -1.28 -6.29 22.15
CA GLU A 261 -2.75 -6.24 22.05
C GLU A 261 -3.30 -4.81 22.22
N ALA A 262 -2.64 -3.99 23.03
CA ALA A 262 -3.00 -2.59 23.24
C ALA A 262 -2.94 -1.73 21.96
N ASP A 263 -2.07 -2.11 21.02
CA ASP A 263 -1.84 -1.36 19.77
C ASP A 263 -2.73 -1.85 18.62
N HIS A 264 -3.44 -2.97 18.80
CA HIS A 264 -4.24 -3.56 17.71
C HIS A 264 -5.29 -2.60 17.15
N SER A 265 -6.01 -1.85 17.99
CA SER A 265 -7.01 -0.88 17.49
C SER A 265 -6.36 0.18 16.60
N ALA A 266 -5.22 0.72 17.04
CA ALA A 266 -4.47 1.72 16.29
C ALA A 266 -4.00 1.16 14.93
N VAL A 267 -3.33 0.02 14.91
CA VAL A 267 -2.73 -0.56 13.70
C VAL A 267 -3.80 -1.03 12.69
N PHE A 268 -4.85 -1.69 13.17
CA PHE A 268 -5.87 -2.26 12.30
C PHE A 268 -6.92 -1.25 11.82
N GLU A 269 -7.01 -0.06 12.45
CA GLU A 269 -8.05 0.89 12.07
C GLU A 269 -7.66 2.35 12.25
N GLU A 270 -7.28 2.79 13.46
CA GLU A 270 -7.24 4.20 13.80
C GLU A 270 -6.15 4.96 13.04
N ASN A 271 -4.96 4.37 12.89
CA ASN A 271 -3.85 4.98 12.17
C ASN A 271 -4.21 5.24 10.70
N ALA A 272 -4.79 4.23 10.01
CA ALA A 272 -5.25 4.39 8.63
C ALA A 272 -6.39 5.40 8.54
N ARG A 273 -7.34 5.35 9.44
CA ARG A 273 -8.47 6.29 9.49
C ARG A 273 -8.01 7.75 9.60
N ASN A 274 -7.04 7.99 10.48
CA ASN A 274 -6.49 9.34 10.70
C ASN A 274 -5.64 9.80 9.51
N LEU A 275 -4.76 8.94 9.01
CA LEU A 275 -3.84 9.28 7.93
C LEU A 275 -4.58 9.59 6.61
N PHE A 276 -5.56 8.74 6.25
CA PHE A 276 -6.35 8.86 5.02
C PHE A 276 -7.66 9.65 5.20
N LYS A 277 -7.91 10.23 6.39
CA LYS A 277 -9.11 11.02 6.73
C LYS A 277 -10.43 10.29 6.44
N LEU A 278 -10.49 9.00 6.73
CA LEU A 278 -11.65 8.17 6.46
C LEU A 278 -12.75 8.43 7.51
N THR A 279 -13.94 8.80 7.06
CA THR A 279 -15.11 8.93 7.94
C THR A 279 -15.52 7.57 8.51
N LYS A 280 -15.96 7.52 9.76
CA LYS A 280 -16.59 6.30 10.28
C LYS A 280 -17.85 6.02 9.45
N THR A 281 -17.92 4.86 8.84
CA THR A 281 -19.19 4.34 8.31
C THR A 281 -20.15 4.17 9.50
N ALA A 282 -21.30 4.83 9.40
CA ALA A 282 -22.33 4.78 10.42
C ALA A 282 -22.91 3.37 10.58
#